data_85356e1810cb19541af703dbba684a56
#
_entry.id   85356e1810cb19541af703dbba684a56
#
_cell.length_a   1.000
_cell.length_b   1.000
_cell.length_c   1.000
_cell.angle_alpha   90.00
_cell.angle_beta   90.00
_cell.angle_gamma   90.00
#
_symmetry.space_group_name_H-M   'P 1'
#
loop_
_entity.id
_entity.type
_entity.pdbx_description
1 polymer ?
#
loop_
_entity_poly.entity_id
_entity_poly.type
_entity_poly.pdbx_seq_one_letter_code
_entity_poly.pdbx_strand_id
1 'polypeptide(L)'
;MAATHVYAGAAATMEGTRGGIYRQGAGDAGWQHLTSGLPDGAEVHAITVHPENPDTVYIGTTKGTFRSTNRGDRWERLSLPDPAADIWSICIHPKNPRVIYAGATPPAVYRSNDGGDTWRKTADPGLPDRVIMGFACRVMRLDVDPNSPDDVYATLEANGAMRSRNGGESWEDCTADLIRFCEQPKYRSRIGSQTEIEGMLDGHALACSAAAPGTVFLANRMGLFRSNDKGQSWQDMEIGRFSPLTYGRDIRVSPHDPKVMYACLSPAARSTDGAIYRSDDVGQTWKRFDHGIKAEATMMGVAVHAHDANQVYGVSRFGQVFGTQDGGRSWHEHRLPEGVRDVYAVACG
;
A
#
# COMPACT_ATOMS: atom_id res chain seq x y z
N MET A 1 14.08 -24.57 -0.78
CA MET A 1 13.30 -23.33 -0.84
C MET A 1 14.22 -22.21 -0.39
N ALA A 2 14.20 -21.06 -1.05
CA ALA A 2 14.95 -19.89 -0.57
C ALA A 2 14.38 -19.47 0.80
N ALA A 3 15.25 -18.95 1.69
CA ALA A 3 14.79 -18.47 2.98
C ALA A 3 13.87 -17.26 2.79
N THR A 4 12.69 -17.30 3.38
CA THR A 4 11.73 -16.18 3.36
C THR A 4 12.28 -15.01 4.18
N HIS A 5 12.18 -13.82 3.62
CA HIS A 5 12.50 -12.57 4.30
C HIS A 5 11.25 -11.71 4.43
N VAL A 6 11.11 -11.07 5.57
CA VAL A 6 10.08 -10.05 5.83
C VAL A 6 10.76 -8.70 5.94
N TYR A 7 10.17 -7.69 5.31
CA TYR A 7 10.66 -6.32 5.29
C TYR A 7 9.63 -5.39 5.91
N ALA A 8 10.09 -4.45 6.70
CA ALA A 8 9.26 -3.37 7.25
C ALA A 8 9.90 -2.01 7.00
N GLY A 9 9.11 -1.07 6.50
CA GLY A 9 9.53 0.30 6.20
C GLY A 9 8.89 1.29 7.16
N ALA A 10 9.71 2.16 7.76
CA ALA A 10 9.28 3.13 8.75
C ALA A 10 9.75 4.53 8.43
N ALA A 11 8.94 5.52 8.85
CA ALA A 11 9.29 6.93 8.90
C ALA A 11 9.74 7.33 10.31
N ALA A 12 10.29 8.53 10.44
CA ALA A 12 10.74 9.14 11.70
C ALA A 12 9.96 10.45 11.97
N THR A 13 8.62 10.36 11.95
CA THR A 13 7.73 11.52 12.02
C THR A 13 7.54 12.07 13.44
N MET A 14 7.96 11.33 14.47
CA MET A 14 7.86 11.73 15.87
C MET A 14 9.26 11.81 16.49
N GLU A 15 9.42 12.71 17.48
CA GLU A 15 10.68 12.83 18.21
C GLU A 15 11.08 11.48 18.85
N GLY A 16 12.35 11.13 18.74
CA GLY A 16 12.92 9.87 19.24
C GLY A 16 12.56 8.62 18.44
N THR A 17 11.86 8.76 17.29
CA THR A 17 11.59 7.62 16.39
C THR A 17 12.70 7.42 15.38
N ARG A 18 12.79 6.19 14.84
CA ARG A 18 13.79 5.78 13.84
C ARG A 18 13.09 5.32 12.58
N GLY A 19 13.37 5.99 11.47
CA GLY A 19 12.96 5.55 10.14
C GLY A 19 13.93 4.54 9.52
N GLY A 20 13.61 4.09 8.30
CA GLY A 20 14.45 3.21 7.51
C GLY A 20 13.77 1.90 7.12
N ILE A 21 14.57 0.97 6.63
CA ILE A 21 14.13 -0.37 6.26
C ILE A 21 14.75 -1.43 7.16
N TYR A 22 13.91 -2.36 7.60
CA TYR A 22 14.27 -3.47 8.47
C TYR A 22 13.92 -4.78 7.78
N ARG A 23 14.78 -5.80 7.93
CA ARG A 23 14.58 -7.15 7.41
C ARG A 23 14.74 -8.18 8.52
N GLN A 24 13.91 -9.22 8.48
CA GLN A 24 14.07 -10.43 9.27
C GLN A 24 13.96 -11.66 8.35
N GLY A 25 14.93 -12.55 8.38
CA GLY A 25 14.88 -13.83 7.71
C GLY A 25 14.24 -14.92 8.58
N ALA A 26 13.79 -15.99 7.96
CA ALA A 26 13.27 -17.14 8.68
C ALA A 26 14.38 -17.75 9.56
N GLY A 27 14.16 -17.77 10.88
CA GLY A 27 15.13 -18.26 11.87
C GLY A 27 16.07 -17.20 12.44
N ASP A 28 16.01 -15.97 11.99
CA ASP A 28 16.79 -14.87 12.58
C ASP A 28 16.29 -14.54 13.99
N ALA A 29 17.24 -14.25 14.88
CA ALA A 29 16.90 -13.87 16.27
C ALA A 29 16.27 -12.49 16.40
N GLY A 30 16.32 -11.65 15.34
CA GLY A 30 15.79 -10.29 15.36
C GLY A 30 15.88 -9.59 14.01
N TRP A 31 15.49 -8.31 14.01
CA TRP A 31 15.47 -7.47 12.83
C TRP A 31 16.84 -6.87 12.54
N GLN A 32 17.23 -6.90 11.28
CA GLN A 32 18.41 -6.21 10.75
C GLN A 32 17.99 -4.87 10.17
N HIS A 33 18.64 -3.77 10.58
CA HIS A 33 18.50 -2.46 9.95
C HIS A 33 19.40 -2.39 8.71
N LEU A 34 18.81 -2.17 7.55
CA LEU A 34 19.49 -2.17 6.26
C LEU A 34 19.85 -0.74 5.87
N THR A 35 21.14 -0.41 5.89
CA THR A 35 21.62 0.96 5.65
C THR A 35 22.61 1.09 4.48
N SER A 36 23.20 -0.03 4.04
CA SER A 36 24.28 -0.01 3.04
C SER A 36 23.78 0.52 1.69
N GLY A 37 24.32 1.66 1.25
CA GLY A 37 23.92 2.33 0.00
C GLY A 37 22.71 3.25 0.12
N LEU A 38 22.12 3.39 1.31
CA LEU A 38 21.06 4.37 1.58
C LEU A 38 21.66 5.65 2.18
N PRO A 39 21.12 6.82 1.83
CA PRO A 39 21.48 8.06 2.49
C PRO A 39 20.95 8.10 3.93
N ASP A 40 21.66 8.82 4.79
CA ASP A 40 21.24 9.01 6.17
C ASP A 40 19.84 9.64 6.25
N GLY A 41 19.04 9.13 7.19
CA GLY A 41 17.69 9.63 7.43
C GLY A 41 16.69 9.32 6.30
N ALA A 42 16.98 8.34 5.43
CA ALA A 42 15.99 7.87 4.46
C ALA A 42 14.84 7.18 5.19
N GLU A 43 13.64 7.75 5.11
CA GLU A 43 12.40 7.14 5.59
C GLU A 43 11.81 6.27 4.48
N VAL A 44 11.23 5.12 4.82
CA VAL A 44 10.74 4.15 3.83
C VAL A 44 9.22 4.06 3.88
N HIS A 45 8.57 4.46 2.79
CA HIS A 45 7.11 4.51 2.65
C HIS A 45 6.55 3.35 1.82
N ALA A 46 7.34 2.80 0.90
CA ALA A 46 6.93 1.69 0.05
C ALA A 46 8.03 0.62 -0.04
N ILE A 47 7.62 -0.64 -0.10
CA ILE A 47 8.49 -1.78 -0.34
C ILE A 47 7.79 -2.72 -1.32
N THR A 48 8.50 -3.15 -2.36
CA THR A 48 8.00 -4.12 -3.32
C THR A 48 9.09 -5.13 -3.63
N VAL A 49 8.84 -6.40 -3.32
CA VAL A 49 9.69 -7.52 -3.71
C VAL A 49 9.32 -7.93 -5.13
N HIS A 50 10.32 -8.16 -5.97
CA HIS A 50 10.10 -8.57 -7.35
C HIS A 50 9.46 -9.97 -7.40
N PRO A 51 8.32 -10.16 -8.10
CA PRO A 51 7.53 -11.38 -7.99
C PRO A 51 8.24 -12.64 -8.50
N GLU A 52 9.15 -12.51 -9.46
CA GLU A 52 9.89 -13.63 -10.06
C GLU A 52 11.31 -13.78 -9.51
N ASN A 53 11.84 -12.76 -8.83
CA ASN A 53 13.19 -12.76 -8.28
C ASN A 53 13.21 -12.10 -6.90
N PRO A 54 13.02 -12.85 -5.81
CA PRO A 54 12.94 -12.31 -4.46
C PRO A 54 14.25 -11.68 -3.95
N ASP A 55 15.38 -11.90 -4.64
CA ASP A 55 16.63 -11.19 -4.34
C ASP A 55 16.53 -9.70 -4.73
N THR A 56 15.62 -9.35 -5.62
CA THR A 56 15.39 -7.98 -6.07
C THR A 56 14.27 -7.32 -5.27
N VAL A 57 14.59 -6.23 -4.59
CA VAL A 57 13.66 -5.45 -3.77
C VAL A 57 13.75 -3.98 -4.17
N TYR A 58 12.61 -3.33 -4.33
CA TYR A 58 12.49 -1.90 -4.56
C TYR A 58 11.93 -1.21 -3.33
N ILE A 59 12.44 -0.03 -3.01
CA ILE A 59 11.89 0.82 -1.95
C ILE A 59 11.66 2.25 -2.43
N GLY A 60 10.55 2.82 -1.97
CA GLY A 60 10.23 4.24 -2.09
C GLY A 60 10.52 4.95 -0.77
N THR A 61 11.25 6.05 -0.85
CA THR A 61 11.75 6.77 0.32
C THR A 61 11.58 8.27 0.15
N THR A 62 11.74 9.03 1.27
CA THR A 62 11.85 10.49 1.26
C THR A 62 13.06 11.00 0.45
N LYS A 63 13.94 10.11 0.00
CA LYS A 63 15.18 10.42 -0.76
C LYS A 63 15.17 9.82 -2.16
N GLY A 64 13.98 9.43 -2.68
CA GLY A 64 13.80 8.82 -3.98
C GLY A 64 13.62 7.30 -3.91
N THR A 65 13.85 6.63 -5.04
CA THR A 65 13.68 5.18 -5.19
C THR A 65 15.03 4.48 -5.17
N PHE A 66 15.08 3.33 -4.51
CA PHE A 66 16.27 2.47 -4.47
C PHE A 66 15.90 1.03 -4.84
N ARG A 67 16.87 0.31 -5.41
CA ARG A 67 16.78 -1.11 -5.72
C ARG A 67 17.91 -1.85 -5.00
N SER A 68 17.62 -3.02 -4.50
CA SER A 68 18.60 -4.02 -4.10
C SER A 68 18.45 -5.25 -4.98
N THR A 69 19.54 -5.92 -5.33
CA THR A 69 19.56 -7.20 -6.05
C THR A 69 20.10 -8.34 -5.18
N ASN A 70 20.24 -8.09 -3.88
CA ASN A 70 20.75 -9.02 -2.89
C ASN A 70 19.96 -8.92 -1.56
N ARG A 71 18.63 -8.87 -1.67
CA ARG A 71 17.67 -8.87 -0.54
C ARG A 71 17.86 -7.73 0.45
N GLY A 72 18.43 -6.60 0.02
CA GLY A 72 18.62 -5.43 0.85
C GLY A 72 20.01 -5.32 1.50
N ASP A 73 20.94 -6.27 1.26
CA ASP A 73 22.31 -6.16 1.80
C ASP A 73 23.03 -4.92 1.25
N ARG A 74 22.67 -4.50 0.04
CA ARG A 74 23.14 -3.23 -0.55
C ARG A 74 22.07 -2.64 -1.44
N TRP A 75 21.94 -1.31 -1.37
CA TRP A 75 21.01 -0.52 -2.16
C TRP A 75 21.73 0.35 -3.18
N GLU A 76 21.15 0.48 -4.35
CA GLU A 76 21.53 1.41 -5.40
C GLU A 76 20.39 2.40 -5.64
N ARG A 77 20.74 3.68 -5.83
CA ARG A 77 19.76 4.72 -6.13
C ARG A 77 19.34 4.62 -7.59
N LEU A 78 18.04 4.67 -7.84
CA LEU A 78 17.46 4.74 -9.18
C LEU A 78 17.27 6.21 -9.58
N SER A 79 17.67 6.56 -10.81
CA SER A 79 17.67 7.95 -11.29
C SER A 79 16.29 8.35 -11.82
N LEU A 80 15.45 8.91 -10.97
CA LEU A 80 14.19 9.53 -11.39
C LEU A 80 14.45 10.88 -12.06
N PRO A 81 13.58 11.33 -12.99
CA PRO A 81 13.63 12.66 -13.59
C PRO A 81 13.61 13.81 -12.56
N ASP A 82 12.91 13.61 -11.45
CA ASP A 82 12.98 14.50 -10.28
C ASP A 82 13.77 13.80 -9.15
N PRO A 83 15.00 14.21 -8.90
CA PRO A 83 15.82 13.57 -7.87
C PRO A 83 15.39 13.89 -6.44
N ALA A 84 14.50 14.85 -6.24
CA ALA A 84 13.95 15.22 -4.94
C ALA A 84 12.60 14.54 -4.64
N ALA A 85 12.09 13.72 -5.56
CA ALA A 85 10.80 13.05 -5.38
C ALA A 85 10.79 12.17 -4.14
N ASP A 86 9.81 12.40 -3.26
CA ASP A 86 9.48 11.54 -2.13
C ASP A 86 8.50 10.48 -2.61
N ILE A 87 8.88 9.20 -2.55
CA ILE A 87 8.16 8.08 -3.18
C ILE A 87 7.34 7.32 -2.16
N TRP A 88 6.03 7.30 -2.39
CA TRP A 88 5.02 6.69 -1.49
C TRP A 88 4.47 5.36 -1.97
N SER A 89 4.60 5.04 -3.25
CA SER A 89 4.15 3.75 -3.80
C SER A 89 5.06 3.27 -4.93
N ILE A 90 5.21 1.94 -5.03
CA ILE A 90 5.88 1.26 -6.13
C ILE A 90 5.01 0.09 -6.56
N CYS A 91 4.71 0.01 -7.86
CA CYS A 91 3.92 -1.06 -8.45
C CYS A 91 4.71 -1.71 -9.59
N ILE A 92 4.91 -3.01 -9.52
CA ILE A 92 5.46 -3.81 -10.62
C ILE A 92 4.28 -4.31 -11.46
N HIS A 93 4.37 -4.11 -12.77
CA HIS A 93 3.31 -4.48 -13.71
C HIS A 93 3.11 -6.02 -13.75
N PRO A 94 1.88 -6.53 -13.60
CA PRO A 94 1.61 -7.96 -13.38
C PRO A 94 1.92 -8.87 -14.58
N LYS A 95 1.97 -8.33 -15.81
CA LYS A 95 2.26 -9.07 -17.04
C LYS A 95 3.67 -8.85 -17.58
N ASN A 96 4.36 -7.81 -17.12
CA ASN A 96 5.70 -7.47 -17.57
C ASN A 96 6.48 -6.84 -16.40
N PRO A 97 7.19 -7.63 -15.61
CA PRO A 97 7.88 -7.15 -14.41
C PRO A 97 9.01 -6.13 -14.69
N ARG A 98 9.38 -5.91 -15.94
CA ARG A 98 10.28 -4.82 -16.33
C ARG A 98 9.61 -3.45 -16.31
N VAL A 99 8.28 -3.40 -16.40
CA VAL A 99 7.50 -2.16 -16.28
C VAL A 99 7.20 -1.93 -14.81
N ILE A 100 7.63 -0.76 -14.31
CA ILE A 100 7.47 -0.37 -12.90
C ILE A 100 6.91 1.05 -12.86
N TYR A 101 5.98 1.28 -11.95
CA TYR A 101 5.44 2.60 -11.64
C TYR A 101 5.86 3.01 -10.23
N ALA A 102 6.16 4.30 -10.05
CA ALA A 102 6.42 4.91 -8.75
C ALA A 102 5.55 6.14 -8.56
N GLY A 103 4.86 6.22 -7.43
CA GLY A 103 4.00 7.33 -7.07
C GLY A 103 4.63 8.19 -6.00
N ALA A 104 4.54 9.52 -6.17
CA ALA A 104 5.27 10.49 -5.38
C ALA A 104 4.38 11.52 -4.68
N THR A 105 5.02 12.34 -3.84
CA THR A 105 4.53 13.62 -3.34
C THR A 105 5.53 14.74 -3.71
N PRO A 106 5.09 15.91 -4.19
CA PRO A 106 3.75 16.21 -4.71
C PRO A 106 3.28 15.22 -5.76
N PRO A 107 1.97 15.09 -6.05
CA PRO A 107 1.43 14.02 -6.89
C PRO A 107 2.11 13.96 -8.24
N ALA A 108 2.82 12.88 -8.48
CA ALA A 108 3.43 12.55 -9.75
C ALA A 108 3.54 11.03 -9.87
N VAL A 109 3.46 10.52 -11.09
CA VAL A 109 3.72 9.11 -11.38
C VAL A 109 4.91 9.02 -12.33
N TYR A 110 5.84 8.16 -11.99
CA TYR A 110 6.99 7.83 -12.83
C TYR A 110 6.82 6.40 -13.35
N ARG A 111 7.32 6.16 -14.57
CA ARG A 111 7.30 4.84 -15.21
C ARG A 111 8.68 4.47 -15.72
N SER A 112 9.09 3.25 -15.42
CA SER A 112 10.21 2.54 -16.04
C SER A 112 9.70 1.43 -16.96
N ASN A 113 10.45 1.12 -18.03
CA ASN A 113 10.18 -0.02 -18.92
C ASN A 113 11.31 -1.06 -18.92
N ASP A 114 12.31 -0.89 -18.09
CA ASP A 114 13.57 -1.66 -18.09
C ASP A 114 13.98 -2.18 -16.70
N GLY A 115 13.01 -2.30 -15.78
CA GLY A 115 13.28 -2.79 -14.41
C GLY A 115 13.85 -1.73 -13.48
N GLY A 116 13.66 -0.44 -13.82
CA GLY A 116 14.08 0.67 -12.99
C GLY A 116 15.41 1.30 -13.41
N ASP A 117 16.02 0.86 -14.52
CA ASP A 117 17.29 1.44 -14.98
C ASP A 117 17.10 2.86 -15.53
N THR A 118 16.00 3.09 -16.26
CA THR A 118 15.58 4.42 -16.72
C THR A 118 14.14 4.73 -16.34
N TRP A 119 13.86 6.01 -16.09
CA TRP A 119 12.54 6.47 -15.68
C TRP A 119 12.10 7.70 -16.48
N ARG A 120 10.81 7.78 -16.74
CA ARG A 120 10.17 9.00 -17.23
C ARG A 120 9.01 9.41 -16.34
N LYS A 121 8.74 10.68 -16.24
CA LYS A 121 7.51 11.18 -15.63
C LYS A 121 6.36 10.92 -16.60
N THR A 122 5.23 10.42 -16.10
CA THR A 122 4.00 10.27 -16.90
C THR A 122 3.30 11.62 -17.08
N ALA A 123 2.18 11.64 -17.80
CA ALA A 123 1.39 12.87 -17.91
C ALA A 123 0.96 13.39 -16.54
N ASP A 124 0.85 14.70 -16.43
CA ASP A 124 0.22 15.32 -15.26
C ASP A 124 -1.29 15.00 -15.28
N PRO A 125 -1.87 14.46 -14.20
CA PRO A 125 -3.29 14.15 -14.15
C PRO A 125 -4.18 15.39 -14.16
N GLY A 126 -3.66 16.59 -13.90
CA GLY A 126 -4.43 17.83 -13.89
C GLY A 126 -5.58 17.85 -12.87
N LEU A 127 -5.44 17.10 -11.79
CA LEU A 127 -6.48 16.98 -10.77
C LEU A 127 -6.61 18.29 -9.97
N PRO A 128 -7.83 18.76 -9.68
CA PRO A 128 -8.03 19.93 -8.84
C PRO A 128 -7.65 19.61 -7.38
N ASP A 129 -7.14 20.62 -6.67
CA ASP A 129 -6.93 20.55 -5.22
C ASP A 129 -8.28 20.63 -4.50
N ARG A 130 -8.84 19.47 -4.17
CA ARG A 130 -10.16 19.37 -3.51
C ARG A 130 -10.09 19.57 -2.00
N VAL A 131 -9.01 19.14 -1.41
CA VAL A 131 -8.79 19.18 0.03
C VAL A 131 -7.42 19.77 0.31
N ILE A 132 -7.40 20.93 0.94
CA ILE A 132 -6.15 21.61 1.31
C ILE A 132 -5.72 21.09 2.67
N MET A 133 -4.59 20.38 2.69
CA MET A 133 -3.97 19.82 3.89
C MET A 133 -2.71 20.62 4.26
N GLY A 134 -2.23 20.44 5.48
CA GLY A 134 -0.92 20.96 5.92
C GLY A 134 0.29 20.28 5.30
N PHE A 135 0.06 19.34 4.37
CA PHE A 135 1.08 18.61 3.62
C PHE A 135 0.63 18.43 2.16
N ALA A 136 1.56 18.20 1.26
CA ALA A 136 1.24 17.93 -0.13
C ALA A 136 0.58 16.54 -0.29
N CYS A 137 -0.45 16.46 -1.14
CA CYS A 137 -1.09 15.21 -1.52
C CYS A 137 -0.05 14.18 -1.99
N ARG A 138 -0.35 12.90 -1.79
CA ARG A 138 0.53 11.76 -2.07
C ARG A 138 -0.15 10.75 -2.96
N VAL A 139 0.60 10.13 -3.86
CA VAL A 139 0.14 8.93 -4.59
C VAL A 139 0.38 7.72 -3.69
N MET A 140 -0.62 7.38 -2.88
CA MET A 140 -0.51 6.39 -1.81
C MET A 140 -0.39 4.95 -2.31
N ARG A 141 -1.06 4.63 -3.41
CA ARG A 141 -1.02 3.33 -4.03
C ARG A 141 -1.22 3.43 -5.53
N LEU A 142 -0.48 2.59 -6.25
CA LEU A 142 -0.66 2.30 -7.66
C LEU A 142 -0.98 0.81 -7.82
N ASP A 143 -1.85 0.48 -8.77
CA ASP A 143 -2.07 -0.90 -9.20
C ASP A 143 -2.42 -0.94 -10.69
N VAL A 144 -2.20 -2.08 -11.32
CA VAL A 144 -2.46 -2.32 -12.75
C VAL A 144 -3.49 -3.44 -12.87
N ASP A 145 -4.54 -3.22 -13.67
CA ASP A 145 -5.53 -4.26 -13.90
C ASP A 145 -4.88 -5.45 -14.65
N PRO A 146 -4.82 -6.65 -14.03
CA PRO A 146 -4.23 -7.82 -14.68
C PRO A 146 -5.00 -8.28 -15.94
N ASN A 147 -6.25 -7.84 -16.13
CA ASN A 147 -7.07 -8.13 -17.30
C ASN A 147 -6.94 -7.08 -18.40
N SER A 148 -6.53 -5.87 -18.05
CA SER A 148 -6.32 -4.73 -18.96
C SER A 148 -4.99 -4.05 -18.60
N PRO A 149 -3.85 -4.58 -19.05
CA PRO A 149 -2.52 -4.16 -18.55
C PRO A 149 -2.16 -2.69 -18.80
N ASP A 150 -2.86 -2.00 -19.68
CA ASP A 150 -2.70 -0.55 -19.90
C ASP A 150 -3.55 0.29 -18.93
N ASP A 151 -4.51 -0.34 -18.22
CA ASP A 151 -5.32 0.33 -17.18
C ASP A 151 -4.53 0.38 -15.88
N VAL A 152 -4.06 1.57 -15.51
CA VAL A 152 -3.32 1.87 -14.29
C VAL A 152 -4.18 2.73 -13.38
N TYR A 153 -4.29 2.36 -12.14
CA TYR A 153 -5.06 3.09 -11.13
C TYR A 153 -4.15 3.64 -10.05
N ALA A 154 -4.52 4.81 -9.52
CA ALA A 154 -3.85 5.38 -8.36
C ALA A 154 -4.88 5.95 -7.39
N THR A 155 -4.63 5.77 -6.09
CA THR A 155 -5.33 6.49 -5.03
C THR A 155 -4.43 7.53 -4.41
N LEU A 156 -5.03 8.67 -4.06
CA LEU A 156 -4.33 9.81 -3.53
C LEU A 156 -4.81 10.12 -2.10
N GLU A 157 -3.88 10.45 -1.22
CA GLU A 157 -4.21 10.95 0.10
C GLU A 157 -4.90 12.32 -0.05
N ALA A 158 -6.10 12.43 0.52
CA ALA A 158 -6.92 13.63 0.50
C ALA A 158 -7.36 14.16 -0.89
N ASN A 159 -7.21 13.38 -1.98
CA ASN A 159 -7.65 13.80 -3.32
C ASN A 159 -8.33 12.71 -4.17
N GLY A 160 -8.66 11.55 -3.56
CA GLY A 160 -9.49 10.52 -4.19
C GLY A 160 -8.72 9.54 -5.06
N ALA A 161 -9.17 9.32 -6.30
CA ALA A 161 -8.64 8.32 -7.19
C ALA A 161 -8.54 8.81 -8.64
N MET A 162 -7.59 8.26 -9.39
CA MET A 162 -7.40 8.51 -10.81
C MET A 162 -7.07 7.22 -11.56
N ARG A 163 -7.28 7.24 -12.88
CA ARG A 163 -7.03 6.12 -13.78
C ARG A 163 -6.31 6.59 -15.05
N SER A 164 -5.41 5.74 -15.56
CA SER A 164 -4.93 5.80 -16.94
C SER A 164 -5.41 4.58 -17.69
N ARG A 165 -5.75 4.72 -18.97
CA ARG A 165 -6.10 3.62 -19.89
C ARG A 165 -4.99 3.29 -20.90
N ASN A 166 -3.86 3.94 -20.79
CA ASN A 166 -2.77 3.88 -21.77
C ASN A 166 -1.40 3.89 -21.09
N GLY A 167 -1.30 3.22 -19.93
CA GLY A 167 -0.04 3.04 -19.23
C GLY A 167 0.59 4.32 -18.69
N GLY A 168 -0.22 5.36 -18.40
CA GLY A 168 0.23 6.63 -17.83
C GLY A 168 0.45 7.74 -18.88
N GLU A 169 0.12 7.54 -20.16
CA GLU A 169 0.22 8.60 -21.17
C GLU A 169 -0.83 9.70 -20.98
N SER A 170 -1.96 9.36 -20.35
CA SER A 170 -2.98 10.32 -19.89
C SER A 170 -3.68 9.76 -18.66
N TRP A 171 -4.25 10.66 -17.85
CA TRP A 171 -4.98 10.31 -16.64
C TRP A 171 -6.40 10.88 -16.66
N GLU A 172 -7.32 10.15 -16.05
CA GLU A 172 -8.72 10.51 -15.86
C GLU A 172 -9.03 10.55 -14.36
N ASP A 173 -9.82 11.52 -13.94
CA ASP A 173 -10.31 11.64 -12.57
C ASP A 173 -11.43 10.62 -12.31
N CYS A 174 -11.32 9.87 -11.23
CA CYS A 174 -12.28 8.88 -10.79
C CYS A 174 -12.96 9.25 -9.45
N THR A 175 -12.94 10.53 -9.07
CA THR A 175 -13.28 10.98 -7.71
C THR A 175 -14.73 11.47 -7.58
N ALA A 176 -15.35 11.92 -8.67
CA ALA A 176 -16.65 12.60 -8.61
C ALA A 176 -17.74 11.81 -7.87
N ASP A 177 -17.82 10.49 -8.12
CA ASP A 177 -18.82 9.64 -7.48
C ASP A 177 -18.50 9.36 -5.99
N LEU A 178 -17.21 9.35 -5.60
CA LEU A 178 -16.81 9.28 -4.19
C LEU A 178 -17.32 10.50 -3.41
N ILE A 179 -17.26 11.68 -4.00
CA ILE A 179 -17.75 12.91 -3.36
C ILE A 179 -19.27 12.85 -3.12
N ARG A 180 -20.03 12.24 -4.02
CA ARG A 180 -21.49 12.08 -3.89
C ARG A 180 -21.89 11.28 -2.64
N PHE A 181 -21.05 10.35 -2.16
CA PHE A 181 -21.31 9.69 -0.89
C PHE A 181 -21.46 10.68 0.27
N CYS A 182 -20.75 11.81 0.24
CA CYS A 182 -20.81 12.82 1.30
C CYS A 182 -22.14 13.60 1.34
N GLU A 183 -23.06 13.39 0.40
CA GLU A 183 -24.46 13.81 0.54
C GLU A 183 -25.12 13.13 1.75
N GLN A 184 -24.69 11.92 2.11
CA GLN A 184 -25.12 11.19 3.29
C GLN A 184 -24.21 11.52 4.48
N PRO A 185 -24.75 11.92 5.65
CA PRO A 185 -23.97 12.33 6.81
C PRO A 185 -22.95 11.30 7.30
N LYS A 186 -23.24 10.01 7.14
CA LYS A 186 -22.35 8.92 7.60
C LYS A 186 -20.98 8.88 6.89
N TYR A 187 -20.87 9.49 5.71
CA TYR A 187 -19.61 9.54 4.95
C TYR A 187 -18.88 10.89 5.07
N ARG A 188 -19.39 11.81 5.90
CA ARG A 188 -18.74 13.09 6.14
C ARG A 188 -17.71 12.97 7.25
N SER A 189 -16.51 13.43 7.00
CA SER A 189 -15.43 13.42 7.98
C SER A 189 -14.45 14.55 7.71
N ARG A 190 -14.20 15.35 8.73
CA ARG A 190 -13.11 16.35 8.76
C ARG A 190 -11.99 15.81 9.62
N ILE A 191 -10.77 16.05 9.23
CA ILE A 191 -9.57 15.60 9.95
C ILE A 191 -8.64 16.77 10.18
N GLY A 192 -8.10 17.34 9.11
CA GLY A 192 -7.15 18.45 9.14
C GLY A 192 -7.54 19.62 8.24
N SER A 193 -8.55 19.44 7.40
CA SER A 193 -9.07 20.46 6.49
C SER A 193 -10.40 21.06 6.97
N GLN A 194 -10.93 21.99 6.19
CA GLN A 194 -12.22 22.64 6.46
C GLN A 194 -13.39 21.96 5.73
N THR A 195 -13.13 20.89 4.96
CA THR A 195 -14.16 20.23 4.15
C THR A 195 -14.54 18.86 4.71
N GLU A 196 -15.85 18.54 4.64
CA GLU A 196 -16.40 17.25 5.11
C GLU A 196 -16.15 16.09 4.14
N ILE A 197 -15.70 16.38 2.90
CA ILE A 197 -15.35 15.34 1.93
C ILE A 197 -13.98 14.73 2.18
N GLU A 198 -13.17 15.31 3.07
CA GLU A 198 -11.79 14.91 3.34
C GLU A 198 -11.65 13.41 3.62
N GLY A 199 -12.47 12.87 4.52
CA GLY A 199 -12.39 11.46 4.89
C GLY A 199 -12.70 10.51 3.73
N MET A 200 -13.62 10.86 2.85
CA MET A 200 -13.95 10.05 1.68
C MET A 200 -12.84 10.09 0.63
N LEU A 201 -12.13 11.21 0.52
CA LEU A 201 -11.03 11.39 -0.43
C LEU A 201 -9.66 10.99 0.15
N ASP A 202 -9.58 10.63 1.43
CA ASP A 202 -8.37 10.13 2.09
C ASP A 202 -8.11 8.67 1.69
N GLY A 203 -7.66 8.48 0.45
CA GLY A 203 -7.41 7.17 -0.14
C GLY A 203 -6.08 6.59 0.33
N HIS A 204 -6.10 5.34 0.80
CA HIS A 204 -4.92 4.67 1.37
C HIS A 204 -4.36 3.57 0.49
N ALA A 205 -5.22 2.74 -0.07
CA ALA A 205 -4.83 1.63 -0.93
C ALA A 205 -5.91 1.33 -1.97
N LEU A 206 -5.50 0.75 -3.09
CA LEU A 206 -6.39 0.18 -4.08
C LEU A 206 -5.83 -1.15 -4.60
N ALA A 207 -6.70 -1.96 -5.18
CA ALA A 207 -6.35 -3.25 -5.75
C ALA A 207 -7.25 -3.59 -6.94
N CYS A 208 -6.69 -4.30 -7.92
CA CYS A 208 -7.40 -4.91 -9.04
C CYS A 208 -7.27 -6.43 -8.96
N SER A 209 -8.30 -7.17 -9.39
CA SER A 209 -8.28 -8.63 -9.36
C SER A 209 -8.52 -9.25 -10.73
N ALA A 210 -7.76 -10.29 -11.06
CA ALA A 210 -7.99 -11.08 -12.26
C ALA A 210 -9.36 -11.81 -12.23
N ALA A 211 -9.93 -12.04 -11.05
CA ALA A 211 -11.27 -12.63 -10.89
C ALA A 211 -12.42 -11.65 -11.11
N ALA A 212 -12.13 -10.34 -11.23
CA ALA A 212 -13.13 -9.28 -11.40
C ALA A 212 -12.67 -8.26 -12.45
N PRO A 213 -12.72 -8.59 -13.75
CA PRO A 213 -12.30 -7.69 -14.82
C PRO A 213 -13.01 -6.34 -14.76
N GLY A 214 -12.24 -5.23 -14.83
CA GLY A 214 -12.77 -3.87 -14.79
C GLY A 214 -13.24 -3.41 -13.40
N THR A 215 -13.04 -4.24 -12.37
CA THR A 215 -13.35 -3.87 -10.98
C THR A 215 -12.11 -3.35 -10.28
N VAL A 216 -12.26 -2.22 -9.59
CA VAL A 216 -11.25 -1.61 -8.73
C VAL A 216 -11.78 -1.57 -7.29
N PHE A 217 -10.97 -2.01 -6.35
CA PHE A 217 -11.24 -1.94 -4.92
C PHE A 217 -10.44 -0.81 -4.30
N LEU A 218 -11.06 -0.05 -3.41
CA LEU A 218 -10.47 1.10 -2.74
C LEU A 218 -10.65 0.96 -1.22
N ALA A 219 -9.57 1.10 -0.48
CA ALA A 219 -9.58 1.31 0.96
C ALA A 219 -9.29 2.78 1.27
N ASN A 220 -10.17 3.41 2.01
CA ASN A 220 -10.01 4.78 2.48
C ASN A 220 -10.44 4.91 3.95
N ARG A 221 -10.39 6.12 4.47
CA ARG A 221 -10.79 6.38 5.85
C ARG A 221 -12.23 5.96 6.17
N MET A 222 -13.14 6.01 5.20
CA MET A 222 -14.57 5.77 5.42
C MET A 222 -14.98 4.30 5.25
N GLY A 223 -14.09 3.45 4.72
CA GLY A 223 -14.38 2.04 4.53
C GLY A 223 -13.65 1.37 3.37
N LEU A 224 -14.29 0.34 2.85
CA LEU A 224 -13.92 -0.33 1.61
C LEU A 224 -14.97 -0.04 0.55
N PHE A 225 -14.52 0.32 -0.63
CA PHE A 225 -15.37 0.65 -1.77
C PHE A 225 -14.94 -0.15 -2.99
N ARG A 226 -15.85 -0.36 -3.92
CA ARG A 226 -15.54 -0.96 -5.22
C ARG A 226 -16.18 -0.18 -6.35
N SER A 227 -15.51 -0.15 -7.48
CA SER A 227 -16.06 0.25 -8.77
C SER A 227 -16.10 -0.96 -9.67
N ASN A 228 -17.20 -1.22 -10.36
CA ASN A 228 -17.33 -2.30 -11.33
C ASN A 228 -17.25 -1.79 -12.79
N ASP A 229 -16.93 -0.51 -12.97
CA ASP A 229 -16.92 0.20 -14.24
C ASP A 229 -15.64 1.03 -14.43
N LYS A 230 -14.52 0.46 -13.94
CA LYS A 230 -13.20 1.05 -14.07
C LYS A 230 -13.06 2.42 -13.39
N GLY A 231 -13.69 2.64 -12.23
CA GLY A 231 -13.59 3.86 -11.44
C GLY A 231 -14.58 4.97 -11.81
N GLN A 232 -15.57 4.72 -12.68
CA GLN A 232 -16.58 5.73 -13.05
C GLN A 232 -17.63 5.91 -11.96
N SER A 233 -18.09 4.81 -11.36
CA SER A 233 -18.99 4.83 -10.21
C SER A 233 -18.45 3.94 -9.09
N TRP A 234 -18.83 4.25 -7.86
CA TRP A 234 -18.37 3.55 -6.67
C TRP A 234 -19.53 3.01 -5.84
N GLN A 235 -19.31 1.90 -5.15
CA GLN A 235 -20.24 1.25 -4.25
C GLN A 235 -19.54 0.98 -2.91
N ASP A 236 -20.23 1.28 -1.80
CA ASP A 236 -19.78 0.85 -0.47
C ASP A 236 -19.86 -0.69 -0.38
N MET A 237 -18.78 -1.33 0.03
CA MET A 237 -18.72 -2.77 0.29
C MET A 237 -19.33 -3.14 1.64
N GLU A 238 -19.89 -2.16 2.35
CA GLU A 238 -20.59 -2.32 3.63
C GLU A 238 -19.78 -3.11 4.66
N ILE A 239 -18.49 -2.82 4.77
CA ILE A 239 -17.57 -3.55 5.66
C ILE A 239 -18.06 -3.61 7.12
N GLY A 240 -18.84 -2.62 7.55
CA GLY A 240 -19.47 -2.58 8.87
C GLY A 240 -20.42 -3.75 9.17
N ARG A 241 -20.88 -4.50 8.16
CA ARG A 241 -21.66 -5.73 8.34
C ARG A 241 -20.82 -6.92 8.82
N PHE A 242 -19.51 -6.86 8.58
CA PHE A 242 -18.57 -7.96 8.85
C PHE A 242 -17.56 -7.59 9.96
N SER A 243 -17.38 -6.31 10.23
CA SER A 243 -16.36 -5.81 11.13
C SER A 243 -16.85 -4.57 11.90
N PRO A 244 -16.56 -4.45 13.20
CA PRO A 244 -16.73 -3.20 13.94
C PRO A 244 -15.65 -2.16 13.56
N LEU A 245 -14.60 -2.59 12.85
CA LEU A 245 -13.48 -1.76 12.39
C LEU A 245 -13.76 -1.36 10.95
N THR A 246 -13.89 -0.07 10.67
CA THR A 246 -14.30 0.41 9.34
C THR A 246 -13.27 1.29 8.66
N TYR A 247 -12.26 1.81 9.38
CA TYR A 247 -11.16 2.55 8.77
C TYR A 247 -10.30 1.61 7.94
N GLY A 248 -10.40 1.70 6.61
CA GLY A 248 -9.66 0.87 5.68
C GLY A 248 -8.26 1.44 5.42
N ARG A 249 -7.20 0.72 5.78
CA ARG A 249 -5.82 1.18 5.59
C ARG A 249 -5.11 0.49 4.42
N ASP A 250 -5.33 -0.80 4.23
CA ASP A 250 -4.77 -1.55 3.09
C ASP A 250 -5.79 -2.53 2.55
N ILE A 251 -5.69 -2.83 1.26
CA ILE A 251 -6.43 -3.87 0.57
C ILE A 251 -5.52 -4.54 -0.45
N ARG A 252 -5.47 -5.86 -0.47
CA ARG A 252 -4.60 -6.66 -1.33
C ARG A 252 -5.34 -7.85 -1.92
N VAL A 253 -5.03 -8.19 -3.15
CA VAL A 253 -5.43 -9.46 -3.78
C VAL A 253 -4.30 -10.47 -3.60
N SER A 254 -4.65 -11.71 -3.30
CA SER A 254 -3.66 -12.80 -3.20
C SER A 254 -3.04 -13.09 -4.58
N PRO A 255 -1.72 -13.28 -4.66
CA PRO A 255 -1.07 -13.68 -5.90
C PRO A 255 -1.39 -15.14 -6.28
N HIS A 256 -1.95 -15.95 -5.37
CA HIS A 256 -2.22 -17.37 -5.57
C HIS A 256 -3.64 -17.66 -6.03
N ASP A 257 -4.61 -16.89 -5.56
CA ASP A 257 -6.01 -16.98 -5.95
C ASP A 257 -6.59 -15.57 -6.06
N PRO A 258 -6.96 -15.11 -7.27
CA PRO A 258 -7.47 -13.77 -7.48
C PRO A 258 -8.84 -13.51 -6.83
N LYS A 259 -9.51 -14.53 -6.28
CA LYS A 259 -10.73 -14.35 -5.49
C LYS A 259 -10.43 -14.01 -4.04
N VAL A 260 -9.23 -14.35 -3.56
CA VAL A 260 -8.83 -14.12 -2.17
C VAL A 260 -8.28 -12.70 -2.02
N MET A 261 -8.84 -11.99 -1.04
CA MET A 261 -8.43 -10.62 -0.72
C MET A 261 -8.17 -10.48 0.78
N TYR A 262 -7.29 -9.54 1.11
CA TYR A 262 -6.98 -9.16 2.49
C TYR A 262 -7.22 -7.66 2.67
N ALA A 263 -7.70 -7.26 3.84
CA ALA A 263 -7.86 -5.86 4.21
C ALA A 263 -7.33 -5.60 5.63
N CYS A 264 -6.62 -4.49 5.80
CA CYS A 264 -6.25 -3.96 7.10
C CYS A 264 -7.30 -2.96 7.56
N LEU A 265 -7.96 -3.27 8.68
CA LEU A 265 -9.03 -2.45 9.24
C LEU A 265 -8.68 -2.01 10.66
N SER A 266 -9.11 -0.81 11.02
CA SER A 266 -8.90 -0.23 12.35
C SER A 266 -10.08 0.68 12.72
N PRO A 267 -10.19 1.16 13.98
CA PRO A 267 -11.18 2.17 14.34
C PRO A 267 -10.90 3.54 13.71
N ALA A 268 -9.61 3.90 13.57
CA ALA A 268 -9.17 5.21 13.08
C ALA A 268 -7.68 5.18 12.65
N ALA A 269 -7.20 6.29 12.08
CA ALA A 269 -5.80 6.49 11.68
C ALA A 269 -4.80 6.38 12.85
N ARG A 270 -5.24 6.75 14.05
CA ARG A 270 -4.50 6.59 15.31
C ARG A 270 -5.42 5.90 16.29
N SER A 271 -5.22 4.61 16.47
CA SER A 271 -6.02 3.77 17.33
C SER A 271 -5.13 2.81 18.10
N THR A 272 -5.72 2.15 19.10
CA THR A 272 -5.09 1.09 19.89
C THR A 272 -5.62 -0.29 19.52
N ASP A 273 -6.18 -0.41 18.31
CA ASP A 273 -6.76 -1.65 17.78
C ASP A 273 -6.65 -1.68 16.26
N GLY A 274 -6.62 -2.87 15.71
CA GLY A 274 -6.61 -3.14 14.28
C GLY A 274 -6.63 -4.63 14.01
N ALA A 275 -7.00 -5.00 12.79
CA ALA A 275 -7.12 -6.40 12.40
C ALA A 275 -6.91 -6.59 10.91
N ILE A 276 -6.54 -7.82 10.54
CA ILE A 276 -6.52 -8.29 9.16
C ILE A 276 -7.81 -9.08 8.91
N TYR A 277 -8.52 -8.70 7.87
CA TYR A 277 -9.69 -9.42 7.36
C TYR A 277 -9.36 -10.09 6.05
N ARG A 278 -10.00 -11.22 5.78
CA ARG A 278 -9.88 -11.98 4.54
C ARG A 278 -11.26 -12.17 3.92
N SER A 279 -11.29 -12.08 2.61
CA SER A 279 -12.40 -12.49 1.74
C SER A 279 -11.93 -13.62 0.84
N ASP A 280 -12.80 -14.59 0.57
CA ASP A 280 -12.56 -15.69 -0.38
C ASP A 280 -13.46 -15.58 -1.63
N ASP A 281 -14.20 -14.48 -1.78
CA ASP A 281 -15.27 -14.28 -2.77
C ASP A 281 -15.22 -12.87 -3.43
N VAL A 282 -14.01 -12.37 -3.67
CA VAL A 282 -13.78 -11.07 -4.31
C VAL A 282 -14.42 -9.92 -3.52
N GLY A 283 -14.29 -9.97 -2.19
CA GLY A 283 -14.75 -8.90 -1.30
C GLY A 283 -16.26 -8.85 -1.06
N GLN A 284 -17.03 -9.92 -1.37
CA GLN A 284 -18.46 -9.96 -1.07
C GLN A 284 -18.72 -10.22 0.41
N THR A 285 -17.90 -11.09 1.03
CA THR A 285 -17.93 -11.35 2.46
C THR A 285 -16.53 -11.27 3.06
N TRP A 286 -16.46 -10.89 4.33
CA TRP A 286 -15.19 -10.71 5.04
C TRP A 286 -15.22 -11.41 6.39
N LYS A 287 -14.11 -12.04 6.77
CA LYS A 287 -13.90 -12.68 8.06
C LYS A 287 -12.61 -12.20 8.67
N ARG A 288 -12.58 -12.02 9.98
CA ARG A 288 -11.34 -11.75 10.70
C ARG A 288 -10.37 -12.91 10.47
N PHE A 289 -9.16 -12.60 10.05
CA PHE A 289 -8.16 -13.59 9.65
C PHE A 289 -7.05 -13.75 10.70
N ASP A 290 -6.71 -12.71 11.40
CA ASP A 290 -5.63 -12.63 12.38
C ASP A 290 -6.07 -13.14 13.77
N HIS A 291 -6.52 -14.38 13.84
CA HIS A 291 -7.01 -14.97 15.10
C HIS A 291 -5.92 -15.05 16.17
N GLY A 292 -6.28 -14.62 17.40
CA GLY A 292 -5.40 -14.75 18.56
C GLY A 292 -4.30 -13.69 18.69
N ILE A 293 -4.21 -12.74 17.77
CA ILE A 293 -3.32 -11.57 17.93
C ILE A 293 -4.09 -10.34 18.40
N LYS A 294 -3.36 -9.42 19.03
CA LYS A 294 -3.88 -8.13 19.45
C LYS A 294 -2.98 -7.02 18.93
N ALA A 295 -3.48 -6.26 17.96
CA ALA A 295 -2.83 -5.03 17.57
C ALA A 295 -2.97 -3.97 18.67
N GLU A 296 -1.89 -3.27 18.96
CA GLU A 296 -1.82 -2.15 19.90
C GLU A 296 -1.87 -0.79 19.21
N ALA A 297 -1.98 -0.82 17.88
CA ALA A 297 -2.06 0.36 17.02
C ALA A 297 -2.81 0.04 15.74
N THR A 298 -3.14 1.08 14.97
CA THR A 298 -3.71 0.97 13.61
C THR A 298 -2.93 -0.04 12.77
N MET A 299 -3.63 -0.98 12.16
CA MET A 299 -3.05 -1.93 11.20
C MET A 299 -2.77 -1.20 9.89
N MET A 300 -1.50 -1.19 9.47
CA MET A 300 -1.02 -0.32 8.38
C MET A 300 -0.90 -1.02 7.04
N GLY A 301 -0.61 -2.31 7.03
CA GLY A 301 -0.42 -3.03 5.78
C GLY A 301 -0.41 -4.54 5.95
N VAL A 302 -0.69 -5.24 4.87
CA VAL A 302 -0.60 -6.69 4.75
C VAL A 302 0.23 -7.09 3.53
N ALA A 303 1.06 -8.12 3.68
CA ALA A 303 1.84 -8.72 2.62
C ALA A 303 1.53 -10.21 2.52
N VAL A 304 1.39 -10.71 1.29
CA VAL A 304 1.23 -12.12 0.97
C VAL A 304 2.47 -12.57 0.22
N HIS A 305 3.10 -13.65 0.65
CA HIS A 305 4.29 -14.17 -0.01
C HIS A 305 3.97 -14.65 -1.43
N ALA A 306 4.78 -14.25 -2.43
CA ALA A 306 4.48 -14.51 -3.83
C ALA A 306 4.46 -16.00 -4.22
N HIS A 307 5.19 -16.86 -3.49
CA HIS A 307 5.37 -18.29 -3.80
C HIS A 307 4.83 -19.24 -2.73
N ASP A 308 4.25 -18.73 -1.64
CA ASP A 308 3.67 -19.55 -0.58
C ASP A 308 2.42 -18.89 0.01
N ALA A 309 1.26 -19.41 -0.37
CA ALA A 309 -0.06 -18.89 0.06
C ALA A 309 -0.29 -18.96 1.58
N ASN A 310 0.48 -19.80 2.30
CA ASN A 310 0.38 -19.94 3.74
C ASN A 310 1.09 -18.81 4.50
N GLN A 311 1.96 -18.05 3.83
CA GLN A 311 2.72 -16.99 4.44
C GLN A 311 2.06 -15.63 4.21
N VAL A 312 1.55 -15.06 5.29
CA VAL A 312 0.93 -13.71 5.30
C VAL A 312 1.48 -12.94 6.49
N TYR A 313 1.82 -11.69 6.26
CA TYR A 313 2.37 -10.80 7.27
C TYR A 313 1.56 -9.51 7.32
N GLY A 314 1.33 -9.00 8.52
CA GLY A 314 0.71 -7.70 8.75
C GLY A 314 1.57 -6.84 9.65
N VAL A 315 1.44 -5.52 9.53
CA VAL A 315 2.19 -4.58 10.36
C VAL A 315 1.27 -3.53 10.96
N SER A 316 1.47 -3.27 12.25
CA SER A 316 0.82 -2.15 12.93
C SER A 316 1.70 -0.90 12.90
N ARG A 317 1.08 0.26 13.07
CA ARG A 317 1.77 1.56 13.05
C ARG A 317 2.96 1.64 14.01
N PHE A 318 2.87 0.99 15.17
CA PHE A 318 3.88 1.10 16.22
C PHE A 318 4.86 -0.08 16.27
N GLY A 319 5.06 -0.76 15.13
CA GLY A 319 6.15 -1.69 14.96
C GLY A 319 5.87 -3.14 15.38
N GLN A 320 4.59 -3.51 15.61
CA GLN A 320 4.24 -4.92 15.69
C GLN A 320 4.16 -5.47 14.26
N VAL A 321 4.89 -6.54 13.99
CA VAL A 321 4.79 -7.33 12.76
C VAL A 321 4.21 -8.68 13.13
N PHE A 322 3.09 -9.05 12.55
CA PHE A 322 2.43 -10.32 12.76
C PHE A 322 2.62 -11.21 11.55
N GLY A 323 2.98 -12.46 11.75
CA GLY A 323 3.21 -13.43 10.69
C GLY A 323 2.50 -14.75 10.92
N THR A 324 1.96 -15.33 9.86
CA THR A 324 1.52 -16.72 9.79
C THR A 324 2.31 -17.45 8.71
N GLN A 325 2.59 -18.73 8.92
CA GLN A 325 3.24 -19.64 7.96
C GLN A 325 2.39 -20.89 7.67
N ASP A 326 1.16 -20.91 8.18
CA ASP A 326 0.25 -22.06 8.10
C ASP A 326 -1.16 -21.67 7.59
N GLY A 327 -1.24 -20.56 6.85
CA GLY A 327 -2.48 -20.07 6.25
C GLY A 327 -3.44 -19.45 7.28
N GLY A 328 -2.91 -18.86 8.36
CA GLY A 328 -3.69 -18.15 9.37
C GLY A 328 -4.17 -19.02 10.55
N ARG A 329 -3.73 -20.30 10.62
CA ARG A 329 -4.08 -21.17 11.76
C ARG A 329 -3.37 -20.78 13.04
N SER A 330 -2.14 -20.31 12.91
CA SER A 330 -1.36 -19.71 14.01
C SER A 330 -0.70 -18.41 13.56
N TRP A 331 -0.48 -17.51 14.52
CA TRP A 331 0.12 -16.21 14.30
C TRP A 331 1.20 -15.95 15.34
N HIS A 332 2.28 -15.30 14.91
CA HIS A 332 3.39 -14.91 15.78
C HIS A 332 3.66 -13.42 15.64
N GLU A 333 3.96 -12.76 16.75
CA GLU A 333 4.39 -11.36 16.78
C GLU A 333 5.92 -11.29 16.71
N HIS A 334 6.43 -10.46 15.81
CA HIS A 334 7.83 -10.12 15.63
C HIS A 334 7.96 -8.60 15.75
N ARG A 335 8.21 -8.10 16.95
CA ARG A 335 8.27 -6.66 17.19
C ARG A 335 9.55 -6.06 16.62
N LEU A 336 9.42 -4.94 15.89
CA LEU A 336 10.56 -4.14 15.43
C LEU A 336 11.36 -3.58 16.61
N PRO A 337 12.63 -3.20 16.40
CA PRO A 337 13.46 -2.63 17.45
C PRO A 337 12.82 -1.42 18.12
N GLU A 338 13.17 -1.19 19.40
CA GLU A 338 12.69 -0.05 20.16
C GLU A 338 12.96 1.27 19.42
N GLY A 339 11.98 2.19 19.43
CA GLY A 339 12.03 3.46 18.72
C GLY A 339 11.64 3.39 17.23
N VAL A 340 11.42 2.20 16.65
CA VAL A 340 10.86 2.06 15.30
C VAL A 340 9.35 2.12 15.40
N ARG A 341 8.81 3.24 14.93
CA ARG A 341 7.37 3.54 14.90
C ARG A 341 7.03 4.20 13.57
N ASP A 342 5.76 4.54 13.34
CA ASP A 342 5.30 5.06 12.06
C ASP A 342 5.67 4.16 10.88
N VAL A 343 5.36 2.87 11.04
CA VAL A 343 5.56 1.87 9.99
C VAL A 343 4.50 2.07 8.91
N TYR A 344 4.94 2.20 7.67
CA TYR A 344 4.07 2.43 6.50
C TYR A 344 3.99 1.27 5.55
N ALA A 345 5.02 0.42 5.51
CA ALA A 345 5.12 -0.64 4.53
C ALA A 345 5.55 -1.97 5.14
N VAL A 346 5.02 -3.05 4.60
CA VAL A 346 5.43 -4.44 4.85
C VAL A 346 5.47 -5.18 3.52
N ALA A 347 6.50 -6.03 3.33
CA ALA A 347 6.62 -6.92 2.20
C ALA A 347 7.30 -8.22 2.63
N CYS A 348 7.15 -9.28 1.84
CA CYS A 348 7.79 -10.58 2.06
C CYS A 348 8.17 -11.25 0.74
N GLY A 349 9.26 -12.07 0.78
CA GLY A 349 9.74 -12.82 -0.39
C GLY A 349 10.99 -13.64 -0.12
#